data_bec34f8e3aefbc0238284d179a945258
#
_entry.id   bec34f8e3aefbc0238284d179a945258
#
_cell.length_a   1.000
_cell.length_b   1.000
_cell.length_c   1.000
_cell.angle_alpha   90.00
_cell.angle_beta   90.00
_cell.angle_gamma   90.00
#
_symmetry.space_group_name_H-M   'P 1'
#
loop_
_entity.id
_entity.type
_entity.pdbx_description
1 polymer ?
#
loop_
_entity_poly.entity_id
_entity_poly.type
_entity_poly.pdbx_seq_one_letter_code
_entity_poly.pdbx_strand_id
1 'polypeptide(L)'
;MERGALEAPEPSVYDLPMQAKKAQEFTTGRCDGCGLPADGPRPVCEEMRDELLAREFEQPAYWRYHRMAVDAYCLQHPLRYCESAKSLAAHLCGLCIAFEMNNDGAILRGIQQWLSGNPALSKPALPGSRGDKTIADVYGLEESFAYGRAVEGWARSVWAAYGDLQGVARDWVSQSRRARSSKAG
;
A
#
# COMPACT_ATOMS: atom_id res chain seq x y z
N MET A 1 12.69 39.38 18.48
CA MET A 1 11.64 38.35 18.47
C MET A 1 11.64 37.72 17.09
N GLU A 2 12.52 36.73 16.92
CA GLU A 2 12.60 35.97 15.67
C GLU A 2 11.53 34.88 15.69
N ARG A 3 10.64 34.92 14.71
CA ARG A 3 9.64 33.86 14.48
C ARG A 3 10.36 32.72 13.77
N GLY A 4 10.60 31.61 14.49
CA GLY A 4 11.08 30.38 13.90
C GLY A 4 10.13 29.93 12.78
N ALA A 5 10.65 29.77 11.58
CA ALA A 5 9.96 29.13 10.48
C ALA A 5 9.74 27.67 10.85
N LEU A 6 8.47 27.26 10.92
CA LEU A 6 8.09 25.85 10.98
C LEU A 6 8.46 25.24 9.62
N GLU A 7 9.53 24.44 9.61
CA GLU A 7 9.86 23.61 8.46
C GLU A 7 8.71 22.67 8.16
N ALA A 8 8.24 22.71 6.91
CA ALA A 8 7.22 21.75 6.44
C ALA A 8 7.78 20.31 6.54
N PRO A 9 6.97 19.33 6.96
CA PRO A 9 7.42 17.94 7.04
C PRO A 9 7.83 17.45 5.65
N GLU A 10 8.94 16.71 5.58
CA GLU A 10 9.43 16.06 4.36
C GLU A 10 8.33 15.12 3.79
N PRO A 11 8.10 15.12 2.46
CA PRO A 11 7.09 14.27 1.85
C PRO A 11 7.40 12.79 2.10
N SER A 12 6.42 12.07 2.64
CA SER A 12 6.47 10.61 2.82
C SER A 12 6.52 9.91 1.46
N VAL A 13 7.06 8.69 1.40
CA VAL A 13 7.01 7.84 0.18
C VAL A 13 5.57 7.56 -0.28
N TYR A 14 4.58 7.80 0.57
CA TYR A 14 3.16 7.73 0.24
C TYR A 14 2.61 9.04 -0.33
N ASP A 15 3.35 10.16 -0.21
CA ASP A 15 2.99 11.47 -0.76
C ASP A 15 3.56 11.69 -2.17
N LEU A 16 4.31 10.73 -2.72
CA LEU A 16 4.76 10.81 -4.10
C LEU A 16 3.52 10.82 -5.00
N PRO A 17 3.40 11.84 -5.88
CA PRO A 17 2.31 11.86 -6.85
C PRO A 17 2.39 10.56 -7.64
N MET A 18 1.30 9.77 -7.59
CA MET A 18 1.17 8.54 -8.38
C MET A 18 1.10 8.95 -9.85
N GLN A 19 2.28 9.20 -10.44
CA GLN A 19 2.39 9.57 -11.83
C GLN A 19 1.74 8.47 -12.68
N ALA A 20 0.74 8.87 -13.44
CA ALA A 20 0.03 8.01 -14.37
C ALA A 20 1.03 7.45 -15.40
N LYS A 21 1.57 6.27 -15.12
CA LYS A 21 2.29 5.50 -16.13
C LYS A 21 1.27 4.92 -17.10
N LYS A 22 1.60 4.95 -18.39
CA LYS A 22 0.86 4.52 -19.58
C LYS A 22 -0.33 3.58 -19.28
N ALA A 23 -1.50 3.98 -19.78
CA ALA A 23 -2.68 3.13 -19.84
C ALA A 23 -2.27 1.76 -20.42
N GLN A 24 -2.41 0.71 -19.61
CA GLN A 24 -2.27 -0.65 -20.06
C GLN A 24 -3.50 -0.97 -20.91
N GLU A 25 -3.33 -1.45 -22.13
CA GLU A 25 -4.44 -1.90 -22.97
C GLU A 25 -5.14 -3.08 -22.27
N PHE A 26 -6.40 -2.86 -21.88
CA PHE A 26 -7.21 -3.89 -21.25
C PHE A 26 -7.80 -4.80 -22.33
N THR A 27 -7.37 -6.05 -22.37
CA THR A 27 -7.73 -7.01 -23.42
C THR A 27 -9.06 -7.75 -23.17
N THR A 28 -9.72 -7.59 -22.01
CA THR A 28 -10.85 -8.45 -21.64
C THR A 28 -12.05 -7.77 -20.97
N GLY A 29 -12.13 -6.45 -20.92
CA GLY A 29 -13.18 -5.76 -20.16
C GLY A 29 -13.07 -5.96 -18.63
N ARG A 30 -11.94 -6.47 -18.14
CA ARG A 30 -11.64 -6.68 -16.72
C ARG A 30 -10.25 -6.16 -16.37
N CYS A 31 -10.12 -5.67 -15.14
CA CYS A 31 -8.84 -5.27 -14.59
C CYS A 31 -7.95 -6.50 -14.33
N ASP A 32 -6.74 -6.53 -14.91
CA ASP A 32 -5.78 -7.63 -14.74
C ASP A 32 -5.30 -7.82 -13.29
N GLY A 33 -5.46 -6.78 -12.45
CA GLY A 33 -5.09 -6.83 -11.03
C GLY A 33 -6.17 -7.44 -10.15
N CYS A 34 -7.34 -6.81 -10.09
CA CYS A 34 -8.42 -7.17 -9.15
C CYS A 34 -9.62 -7.85 -9.81
N GLY A 35 -9.67 -7.95 -11.14
CA GLY A 35 -10.75 -8.60 -11.88
C GLY A 35 -12.05 -7.80 -11.97
N LEU A 36 -12.12 -6.59 -11.43
CA LEU A 36 -13.29 -5.71 -11.59
C LEU A 36 -13.46 -5.27 -13.04
N PRO A 37 -14.68 -4.87 -13.46
CA PRO A 37 -14.92 -4.37 -14.81
C PRO A 37 -13.96 -3.24 -15.20
N ALA A 38 -13.57 -3.21 -16.46
CA ALA A 38 -12.73 -2.18 -17.06
C ALA A 38 -13.37 -1.62 -18.33
N ASP A 39 -14.69 -1.39 -18.28
CA ASP A 39 -15.48 -0.87 -19.38
C ASP A 39 -15.34 0.66 -19.42
N GLY A 40 -14.47 1.18 -20.28
CA GLY A 40 -14.25 2.62 -20.42
C GLY A 40 -12.76 3.00 -20.54
N PRO A 41 -12.44 4.32 -20.49
CA PRO A 41 -11.08 4.81 -20.63
C PRO A 41 -10.18 4.49 -19.42
N ARG A 42 -10.80 4.14 -18.28
CA ARG A 42 -10.12 3.74 -17.03
C ARG A 42 -10.84 2.56 -16.39
N PRO A 43 -10.13 1.65 -15.69
CA PRO A 43 -10.76 0.61 -14.89
C PRO A 43 -11.59 1.21 -13.77
N VAL A 44 -12.77 0.63 -13.51
CA VAL A 44 -13.68 1.05 -12.43
C VAL A 44 -12.98 1.07 -11.06
N CYS A 45 -12.08 0.13 -10.80
CA CYS A 45 -11.30 0.11 -9.55
C CYS A 45 -10.37 1.31 -9.39
N GLU A 46 -9.92 1.93 -10.48
CA GLU A 46 -9.09 3.14 -10.43
C GLU A 46 -9.91 4.38 -10.09
N GLU A 47 -11.12 4.48 -10.62
CA GLU A 47 -12.06 5.55 -10.28
C GLU A 47 -12.50 5.44 -8.82
N MET A 48 -12.89 4.23 -8.37
CA MET A 48 -13.20 3.96 -6.98
C MET A 48 -12.06 4.32 -6.02
N ARG A 49 -10.80 4.03 -6.42
CA ARG A 49 -9.63 4.39 -5.62
C ARG A 49 -9.49 5.90 -5.47
N ASP A 50 -9.62 6.64 -6.55
CA ASP A 50 -9.45 8.10 -6.52
C ASP A 50 -10.51 8.75 -5.62
N GLU A 51 -11.76 8.30 -5.69
CA GLU A 51 -12.83 8.76 -4.81
C GLU A 51 -12.59 8.36 -3.35
N LEU A 52 -12.12 7.13 -3.12
CA LEU A 52 -11.80 6.63 -1.78
C LEU A 52 -10.67 7.45 -1.14
N LEU A 53 -9.60 7.71 -1.89
CA LEU A 53 -8.49 8.54 -1.43
C LEU A 53 -8.95 9.97 -1.13
N ALA A 54 -9.76 10.58 -1.98
CA ALA A 54 -10.30 11.93 -1.75
C ALA A 54 -11.08 11.97 -0.43
N ARG A 55 -11.98 11.01 -0.19
CA ARG A 55 -12.75 10.90 1.06
C ARG A 55 -11.85 10.71 2.29
N GLU A 56 -10.82 9.86 2.19
CA GLU A 56 -9.89 9.64 3.30
C GLU A 56 -9.13 10.92 3.66
N PHE A 57 -8.75 11.74 2.66
CA PHE A 57 -8.11 13.04 2.89
C PHE A 57 -9.05 14.07 3.52
N GLU A 58 -10.31 14.08 3.10
CA GLU A 58 -11.29 15.05 3.60
C GLU A 58 -11.78 14.74 5.01
N GLN A 59 -11.75 13.46 5.43
CA GLN A 59 -12.38 13.01 6.67
C GLN A 59 -11.39 12.26 7.56
N PRO A 60 -10.94 12.88 8.68
CA PRO A 60 -9.96 12.27 9.59
C PRO A 60 -10.36 10.90 10.14
N ALA A 61 -11.66 10.61 10.24
CA ALA A 61 -12.16 9.32 10.72
C ALA A 61 -11.76 8.15 9.81
N TYR A 62 -11.54 8.41 8.52
CA TYR A 62 -11.14 7.42 7.53
C TYR A 62 -9.62 7.38 7.32
N TRP A 63 -8.93 8.48 7.54
CA TRP A 63 -7.48 8.61 7.32
C TRP A 63 -6.64 7.51 8.00
N ARG A 64 -7.05 7.06 9.17
CA ARG A 64 -6.34 5.99 9.89
C ARG A 64 -6.28 4.65 9.14
N TYR A 65 -7.14 4.44 8.14
CA TYR A 65 -7.17 3.24 7.31
C TYR A 65 -6.43 3.41 5.98
N HIS A 66 -6.09 4.66 5.62
CA HIS A 66 -5.49 5.06 4.35
C HIS A 66 -4.35 4.15 3.92
N ARG A 67 -3.36 3.96 4.78
CA ARG A 67 -2.19 3.16 4.42
C ARG A 67 -2.55 1.71 4.10
N MET A 68 -3.43 1.09 4.88
CA MET A 68 -3.84 -0.28 4.67
C MET A 68 -4.62 -0.44 3.35
N ALA A 69 -5.48 0.52 3.02
CA ALA A 69 -6.20 0.57 1.75
C ALA A 69 -5.23 0.73 0.56
N VAL A 70 -4.26 1.63 0.67
CA VAL A 70 -3.22 1.83 -0.36
C VAL A 70 -2.36 0.58 -0.54
N ASP A 71 -1.89 -0.03 0.55
CA ASP A 71 -1.06 -1.24 0.48
C ASP A 71 -1.82 -2.40 -0.19
N ALA A 72 -3.09 -2.62 0.19
CA ALA A 72 -3.94 -3.63 -0.42
C ALA A 72 -4.17 -3.37 -1.91
N TYR A 73 -4.50 -2.14 -2.28
CA TYR A 73 -4.72 -1.75 -3.67
C TYR A 73 -3.46 -1.97 -4.52
N CYS A 74 -2.32 -1.50 -4.06
CA CYS A 74 -1.05 -1.61 -4.78
C CYS A 74 -0.62 -3.07 -4.98
N LEU A 75 -0.81 -3.92 -3.98
CA LEU A 75 -0.51 -5.35 -4.08
C LEU A 75 -1.50 -6.10 -4.98
N GLN A 76 -2.74 -5.64 -5.12
CA GLN A 76 -3.67 -6.18 -6.12
C GLN A 76 -3.31 -5.76 -7.55
N HIS A 77 -2.62 -4.61 -7.73
CA HIS A 77 -2.22 -4.09 -9.03
C HIS A 77 -0.68 -4.02 -9.19
N PRO A 78 0.03 -5.14 -8.96
CA PRO A 78 1.49 -5.13 -8.81
C PRO A 78 2.24 -4.79 -10.09
N LEU A 79 1.65 -5.02 -11.26
CA LEU A 79 2.25 -4.64 -12.54
C LEU A 79 2.39 -3.11 -12.68
N ARG A 80 1.54 -2.37 -11.97
CA ARG A 80 1.53 -0.90 -12.00
C ARG A 80 2.24 -0.27 -10.80
N TYR A 81 2.09 -0.86 -9.60
CA TYR A 81 2.54 -0.23 -8.35
C TYR A 81 3.71 -0.94 -7.68
N CYS A 82 3.99 -2.20 -8.06
CA CYS A 82 5.07 -3.00 -7.50
C CYS A 82 6.08 -3.42 -8.58
N GLU A 83 6.42 -2.53 -9.51
CA GLU A 83 7.36 -2.83 -10.61
C GLU A 83 8.76 -3.16 -10.10
N SER A 84 9.25 -2.47 -9.08
CA SER A 84 10.55 -2.71 -8.46
C SER A 84 10.44 -3.56 -7.19
N ALA A 85 11.56 -4.18 -6.78
CA ALA A 85 11.63 -4.84 -5.48
C ALA A 85 11.36 -3.85 -4.32
N LYS A 86 11.78 -2.60 -4.47
CA LYS A 86 11.58 -1.54 -3.48
C LYS A 86 10.11 -1.16 -3.34
N SER A 87 9.39 -0.97 -4.44
CA SER A 87 7.95 -0.66 -4.39
C SER A 87 7.13 -1.84 -3.86
N LEU A 88 7.48 -3.08 -4.25
CA LEU A 88 6.87 -4.27 -3.65
C LEU A 88 7.12 -4.34 -2.14
N ALA A 89 8.36 -4.08 -1.69
CA ALA A 89 8.71 -4.12 -0.28
C ALA A 89 7.96 -3.07 0.54
N ALA A 90 7.73 -1.86 0.00
CA ALA A 90 6.98 -0.81 0.68
C ALA A 90 5.57 -1.29 1.07
N HIS A 91 4.84 -1.87 0.12
CA HIS A 91 3.46 -2.31 0.35
C HIS A 91 3.37 -3.65 1.09
N LEU A 92 4.25 -4.60 0.76
CA LEU A 92 4.23 -5.92 1.40
C LEU A 92 4.64 -5.83 2.88
N CYS A 93 5.68 -5.06 3.22
CA CYS A 93 6.03 -4.78 4.61
C CYS A 93 4.95 -3.98 5.32
N GLY A 94 4.22 -3.12 4.60
CA GLY A 94 3.08 -2.39 5.15
C GLY A 94 2.02 -3.32 5.71
N LEU A 95 1.56 -4.31 4.93
CA LEU A 95 0.59 -5.31 5.42
C LEU A 95 1.19 -6.24 6.48
N CYS A 96 2.47 -6.62 6.38
CA CYS A 96 3.17 -7.38 7.42
C CYS A 96 3.12 -6.65 8.77
N ILE A 97 3.44 -5.36 8.80
CA ILE A 97 3.41 -4.55 10.02
C ILE A 97 1.98 -4.39 10.54
N ALA A 98 1.02 -4.21 9.64
CA ALA A 98 -0.38 -4.07 10.02
C ALA A 98 -0.92 -5.33 10.73
N PHE A 99 -0.62 -6.51 10.22
CA PHE A 99 -1.22 -7.76 10.71
C PHE A 99 -0.38 -8.55 11.71
N GLU A 100 0.94 -8.38 11.70
CA GLU A 100 1.82 -9.17 12.55
C GLU A 100 2.58 -8.36 13.60
N MET A 101 2.52 -7.03 13.51
CA MET A 101 3.30 -6.14 14.38
C MET A 101 2.44 -5.01 14.98
N ASN A 102 1.16 -5.26 15.20
CA ASN A 102 0.20 -4.33 15.81
C ASN A 102 0.17 -2.94 15.14
N ASN A 103 0.42 -2.88 13.83
CA ASN A 103 0.47 -1.64 13.06
C ASN A 103 1.44 -0.59 13.65
N ASP A 104 2.60 -1.04 14.14
CA ASP A 104 3.59 -0.19 14.81
C ASP A 104 4.16 0.88 13.87
N GLY A 105 3.81 2.14 14.14
CA GLY A 105 4.26 3.28 13.33
C GLY A 105 5.76 3.54 13.38
N ALA A 106 6.47 3.12 14.45
CA ALA A 106 7.92 3.26 14.53
C ALA A 106 8.63 2.27 13.60
N ILE A 107 8.10 1.04 13.50
CA ILE A 107 8.60 0.05 12.55
C ILE A 107 8.36 0.53 11.12
N LEU A 108 7.17 1.07 10.86
CA LEU A 108 6.81 1.59 9.55
C LEU A 108 7.74 2.72 9.09
N ARG A 109 7.97 3.73 9.94
CA ARG A 109 8.94 4.80 9.65
C ARG A 109 10.35 4.22 9.39
N GLY A 110 10.73 3.17 10.12
CA GLY A 110 11.99 2.48 9.91
C GLY A 110 12.11 1.82 8.55
N ILE A 111 11.04 1.20 8.06
CA ILE A 111 10.98 0.63 6.69
C ILE A 111 11.10 1.74 5.65
N GLN A 112 10.36 2.84 5.80
CA GLN A 112 10.42 3.96 4.86
C GLN A 112 11.84 4.54 4.76
N GLN A 113 12.47 4.79 5.90
CA GLN A 113 13.84 5.30 5.97
C GLN A 113 14.85 4.32 5.35
N TRP A 114 14.70 3.03 5.64
CA TRP A 114 15.57 2.00 5.07
C TRP A 114 15.44 1.90 3.55
N LEU A 115 14.20 1.91 3.02
CA LEU A 115 13.93 1.90 1.60
C LEU A 115 14.43 3.17 0.90
N SER A 116 14.39 4.33 1.55
CA SER A 116 14.96 5.57 1.03
C SER A 116 16.47 5.48 0.82
N GLY A 117 17.17 4.67 1.62
CA GLY A 117 18.60 4.35 1.46
C GLY A 117 18.94 3.39 0.31
N ASN A 118 17.96 3.02 -0.53
CA ASN A 118 18.11 2.12 -1.67
C ASN A 118 18.81 0.79 -1.33
N PRO A 119 18.30 -0.01 -0.39
CA PRO A 119 18.89 -1.30 -0.07
C PRO A 119 18.87 -2.23 -1.30
N ALA A 120 19.86 -3.12 -1.38
CA ALA A 120 19.88 -4.15 -2.41
C ALA A 120 18.78 -5.18 -2.13
N LEU A 121 17.72 -5.18 -2.92
CA LEU A 121 16.59 -6.09 -2.81
C LEU A 121 16.42 -6.90 -4.09
N SER A 122 16.15 -8.19 -3.93
CA SER A 122 15.70 -9.05 -5.02
C SER A 122 14.17 -9.10 -5.05
N LYS A 123 13.58 -8.88 -6.22
CA LYS A 123 12.13 -8.98 -6.39
C LYS A 123 11.75 -10.46 -6.54
N PRO A 124 10.93 -11.01 -5.63
CA PRO A 124 10.43 -12.38 -5.76
C PRO A 124 9.39 -12.50 -6.88
N ALA A 125 9.11 -13.72 -7.31
CA ALA A 125 7.96 -14.01 -8.14
C ALA A 125 6.67 -13.64 -7.40
N LEU A 126 5.74 -13.02 -8.13
CA LEU A 126 4.46 -12.61 -7.55
C LEU A 126 3.47 -13.78 -7.54
N PRO A 127 2.56 -13.88 -6.56
CA PRO A 127 1.54 -14.92 -6.53
C PRO A 127 0.56 -14.77 -7.69
N GLY A 128 -0.07 -15.86 -8.10
CA GLY A 128 -1.12 -15.87 -9.14
C GLY A 128 -2.42 -15.22 -8.66
N SER A 129 -2.80 -15.48 -7.40
CA SER A 129 -3.98 -14.86 -6.77
C SER A 129 -3.64 -13.48 -6.19
N ARG A 130 -4.65 -12.60 -6.11
CA ARG A 130 -4.54 -11.26 -5.50
C ARG A 130 -5.52 -11.06 -4.33
N GLY A 131 -6.15 -12.13 -3.88
CA GLY A 131 -7.21 -12.12 -2.88
C GLY A 131 -8.61 -12.19 -3.52
N ASP A 132 -9.59 -12.47 -2.71
CA ASP A 132 -11.00 -12.65 -3.09
C ASP A 132 -11.86 -11.39 -2.85
N LYS A 133 -11.33 -10.40 -2.11
CA LYS A 133 -11.94 -9.09 -1.89
C LYS A 133 -11.22 -8.02 -2.69
N THR A 134 -11.95 -6.97 -3.04
CA THR A 134 -11.47 -5.86 -3.86
C THR A 134 -11.87 -4.53 -3.27
N ILE A 135 -11.46 -3.45 -3.89
CA ILE A 135 -11.91 -2.10 -3.51
C ILE A 135 -13.43 -1.94 -3.55
N ALA A 136 -14.15 -2.71 -4.39
CA ALA A 136 -15.61 -2.68 -4.46
C ALA A 136 -16.29 -3.12 -3.17
N ASP A 137 -15.64 -3.98 -2.37
CA ASP A 137 -16.14 -4.41 -1.05
C ASP A 137 -16.09 -3.28 0.00
N VAL A 138 -15.35 -2.21 -0.29
CA VAL A 138 -15.13 -1.05 0.58
C VAL A 138 -15.84 0.20 0.06
N TYR A 139 -15.95 0.29 -1.26
CA TYR A 139 -16.53 1.44 -1.94
C TYR A 139 -18.00 1.66 -1.54
N GLY A 140 -18.35 2.92 -1.28
CA GLY A 140 -19.73 3.28 -0.90
C GLY A 140 -20.09 3.07 0.56
N LEU A 141 -19.20 2.53 1.41
CA LEU A 141 -19.45 2.44 2.85
C LEU A 141 -19.26 3.81 3.50
N GLU A 142 -20.35 4.39 4.03
CA GLU A 142 -20.36 5.74 4.60
C GLU A 142 -20.05 5.77 6.10
N GLU A 143 -20.30 4.67 6.83
CA GLU A 143 -20.02 4.61 8.26
C GLU A 143 -18.55 4.21 8.49
N SER A 144 -17.79 5.03 9.26
CA SER A 144 -16.33 4.89 9.39
C SER A 144 -15.88 3.58 10.03
N PHE A 145 -16.69 3.00 10.93
CA PHE A 145 -16.37 1.71 11.55
C PHE A 145 -16.61 0.54 10.58
N ALA A 146 -17.72 0.58 9.81
CA ALA A 146 -17.99 -0.41 8.77
C ALA A 146 -16.92 -0.35 7.68
N TYR A 147 -16.56 0.86 7.25
CA TYR A 147 -15.47 1.12 6.32
C TYR A 147 -14.15 0.48 6.82
N GLY A 148 -13.75 0.78 8.05
CA GLY A 148 -12.51 0.25 8.62
C GLY A 148 -12.46 -1.27 8.65
N ARG A 149 -13.56 -1.93 9.03
CA ARG A 149 -13.65 -3.40 9.00
C ARG A 149 -13.57 -3.96 7.59
N ALA A 150 -14.17 -3.27 6.62
CA ALA A 150 -14.13 -3.68 5.21
C ALA A 150 -12.72 -3.54 4.64
N VAL A 151 -12.02 -2.42 4.91
CA VAL A 151 -10.61 -2.22 4.53
C VAL A 151 -9.72 -3.31 5.14
N GLU A 152 -9.90 -3.59 6.44
CA GLU A 152 -9.15 -4.67 7.11
C GLU A 152 -9.44 -6.04 6.47
N GLY A 153 -10.70 -6.35 6.18
CA GLY A 153 -11.09 -7.59 5.54
C GLY A 153 -10.50 -7.74 4.14
N TRP A 154 -10.51 -6.67 3.35
CA TRP A 154 -9.87 -6.62 2.05
C TRP A 154 -8.36 -6.81 2.13
N ALA A 155 -7.68 -6.05 2.97
CA ALA A 155 -6.24 -6.15 3.16
C ALA A 155 -5.81 -7.54 3.67
N ARG A 156 -6.60 -8.19 4.55
CA ARG A 156 -6.36 -9.58 4.98
C ARG A 156 -6.47 -10.57 3.84
N SER A 157 -7.46 -10.41 2.96
CA SER A 157 -7.62 -11.24 1.76
C SER A 157 -6.39 -11.13 0.85
N VAL A 158 -5.90 -9.91 0.63
CA VAL A 158 -4.67 -9.66 -0.14
C VAL A 158 -3.45 -10.26 0.58
N TRP A 159 -3.31 -10.04 1.89
CA TRP A 159 -2.21 -10.59 2.68
C TRP A 159 -2.17 -12.12 2.64
N ALA A 160 -3.33 -12.77 2.72
CA ALA A 160 -3.44 -14.22 2.59
C ALA A 160 -3.00 -14.72 1.19
N ALA A 161 -3.38 -14.00 0.12
CA ALA A 161 -2.96 -14.33 -1.23
C ALA A 161 -1.43 -14.21 -1.46
N TYR A 162 -0.76 -13.39 -0.66
CA TYR A 162 0.69 -13.23 -0.65
C TYR A 162 1.39 -14.17 0.37
N GLY A 163 0.75 -15.27 0.77
CA GLY A 163 1.22 -16.21 1.79
C GLY A 163 2.67 -16.65 1.61
N ASP A 164 3.07 -17.03 0.39
CA ASP A 164 4.43 -17.47 0.07
C ASP A 164 5.47 -16.35 0.22
N LEU A 165 5.06 -15.09 0.23
CA LEU A 165 5.95 -13.92 0.36
C LEU A 165 5.94 -13.31 1.77
N GLN A 166 5.13 -13.82 2.70
CA GLN A 166 5.11 -13.32 4.07
C GLN A 166 6.46 -13.48 4.77
N GLY A 167 7.17 -14.58 4.52
CA GLY A 167 8.54 -14.78 4.99
C GLY A 167 9.49 -13.69 4.48
N VAL A 168 9.42 -13.37 3.21
CA VAL A 168 10.21 -12.29 2.59
C VAL A 168 9.92 -10.94 3.24
N ALA A 169 8.65 -10.64 3.50
CA ALA A 169 8.26 -9.40 4.18
C ALA A 169 8.86 -9.30 5.59
N ARG A 170 8.78 -10.38 6.39
CA ARG A 170 9.37 -10.44 7.74
C ARG A 170 10.89 -10.24 7.70
N ASP A 171 11.56 -10.85 6.72
CA ASP A 171 13.00 -10.69 6.51
C ASP A 171 13.38 -9.25 6.17
N TRP A 172 12.64 -8.58 5.30
CA TRP A 172 12.86 -7.18 4.97
C TRP A 172 12.64 -6.26 6.17
N VAL A 173 11.59 -6.50 6.97
CA VAL A 173 11.39 -5.77 8.23
C VAL A 173 12.57 -5.99 9.19
N SER A 174 13.06 -7.22 9.31
CA SER A 174 14.20 -7.54 10.15
C SER A 174 15.50 -6.87 9.68
N GLN A 175 15.72 -6.82 8.36
CA GLN A 175 16.87 -6.11 7.76
C GLN A 175 16.82 -4.61 8.06
N SER A 176 15.64 -3.98 7.94
CA SER A 176 15.49 -2.55 8.24
C SER A 176 15.81 -2.22 9.69
N ARG A 177 15.43 -3.10 10.64
CA ARG A 177 15.76 -2.95 12.06
C ARG A 177 17.26 -3.05 12.31
N ARG A 178 17.95 -4.05 11.71
CA ARG A 178 19.42 -4.19 11.82
C ARG A 178 20.16 -2.98 11.26
N ALA A 179 19.73 -2.48 10.10
CA ALA A 179 20.36 -1.30 9.47
C ALA A 179 20.23 -0.02 10.32
N ARG A 180 19.17 0.10 11.13
CA ARG A 180 19.04 1.22 12.09
C ARG A 180 19.96 1.06 13.29
N SER A 181 20.05 -0.14 13.85
CA SER A 181 20.92 -0.40 15.00
C SER A 181 22.38 -0.15 14.69
N SER A 182 22.85 -0.49 13.47
CA SER A 182 24.23 -0.25 13.04
C SER A 182 24.57 1.22 12.77
N LYS A 183 23.57 2.12 12.64
CA LYS A 183 23.79 3.57 12.46
C LYS A 183 23.76 4.34 13.79
N ALA A 184 23.29 3.72 14.85
CA ALA A 184 23.13 4.34 16.16
C ALA A 184 24.29 4.03 17.12
N GLY A 185 25.23 3.15 16.76
CA GLY A 185 26.46 2.82 17.46
C GLY A 185 27.68 3.31 16.72
#